data_645a32ecf1c2addcab81c9d94f0f5c04
#
_entry.id   645a32ecf1c2addcab81c9d94f0f5c04
#
_cell.length_a   1.000
_cell.length_b   1.000
_cell.length_c   1.000
_cell.angle_alpha   90.00
_cell.angle_beta   90.00
_cell.angle_gamma   90.00
#
_symmetry.space_group_name_H-M   'P 1'
#
loop_
_entity.id
_entity.type
_entity.pdbx_description
1 polymer ?
#
loop_
_entity_poly.entity_id
_entity_poly.type
_entity_poly.pdbx_seq_one_letter_code
_entity_poly.pdbx_strand_id
1 'polypeptide(L)'
;MYDKDDNTSKETDTMKDETNMNVSGHILIRDKETGEELVNKRNAIHYGNLGALIAAGLQNQSNKIIHFMAFGNGGSSVDSSGTVLYKAPNTSESTEPTASLFNETFSKVVSSTSANNDTANNKIELSSGTNYTDLKITCTLGLSEPSGQENFDTATNQNSNYIFDELGLKG
;
A
#
# COMPACT_ATOMS: atom_id res chain seq x y z
N MET A 1 -69.71 -11.36 -19.16
CA MET A 1 -69.26 -10.02 -19.47
C MET A 1 -67.89 -9.85 -18.83
N TYR A 2 -66.94 -9.62 -19.64
CA TYR A 2 -65.53 -9.92 -19.44
C TYR A 2 -64.76 -8.85 -18.74
N ASP A 3 -63.91 -9.22 -17.87
CA ASP A 3 -62.65 -8.48 -17.65
C ASP A 3 -61.50 -9.45 -17.57
N LYS A 4 -60.63 -9.33 -18.55
CA LYS A 4 -59.33 -9.92 -18.57
C LYS A 4 -58.35 -8.92 -17.99
N ASP A 5 -57.94 -9.14 -16.77
CA ASP A 5 -56.79 -8.46 -16.22
C ASP A 5 -55.53 -9.04 -16.86
N ASP A 6 -55.03 -8.31 -17.84
CA ASP A 6 -53.73 -8.52 -18.47
C ASP A 6 -52.66 -7.93 -17.54
N ASN A 7 -52.21 -8.73 -16.55
CA ASN A 7 -51.13 -8.39 -15.69
C ASN A 7 -49.81 -8.77 -16.36
N THR A 8 -49.41 -8.03 -17.38
CA THR A 8 -48.07 -8.07 -17.91
C THR A 8 -47.13 -7.45 -16.89
N SER A 9 -46.58 -8.28 -16.00
CA SER A 9 -45.40 -7.93 -15.21
C SER A 9 -44.25 -7.59 -16.17
N LYS A 10 -43.96 -6.31 -16.32
CA LYS A 10 -42.72 -5.86 -16.92
C LYS A 10 -41.60 -6.36 -16.03
N GLU A 11 -40.94 -7.46 -16.42
CA GLU A 11 -39.61 -7.76 -15.98
C GLU A 11 -38.72 -6.56 -16.34
N THR A 12 -38.38 -5.77 -15.35
CA THR A 12 -37.30 -4.80 -15.49
C THR A 12 -36.03 -5.62 -15.61
N ASP A 13 -35.60 -5.84 -16.84
CA ASP A 13 -34.25 -6.36 -17.14
C ASP A 13 -33.26 -5.33 -16.62
N THR A 14 -32.85 -5.52 -15.37
CA THR A 14 -31.74 -4.76 -14.78
C THR A 14 -30.48 -5.26 -15.44
N MET A 15 -30.00 -4.53 -16.46
CA MET A 15 -28.66 -4.74 -17.00
C MET A 15 -27.67 -4.65 -15.85
N LYS A 16 -27.18 -5.82 -15.40
CA LYS A 16 -26.05 -5.91 -14.48
C LYS A 16 -24.78 -5.92 -15.32
N ASP A 17 -24.15 -4.76 -15.42
CA ASP A 17 -22.81 -4.63 -15.97
C ASP A 17 -21.81 -4.79 -14.79
N GLU A 18 -21.34 -6.02 -14.61
CA GLU A 18 -20.38 -6.35 -13.55
C GLU A 18 -18.98 -6.46 -14.15
N THR A 19 -18.09 -5.57 -13.77
CA THR A 19 -16.68 -5.62 -14.14
C THR A 19 -15.84 -6.05 -12.94
N ASN A 20 -15.05 -7.10 -13.11
CA ASN A 20 -14.12 -7.59 -12.09
C ASN A 20 -12.70 -7.11 -12.41
N MET A 21 -12.07 -6.46 -11.42
CA MET A 21 -10.67 -6.07 -11.48
C MET A 21 -9.85 -6.89 -10.50
N ASN A 22 -8.84 -7.61 -10.98
CA ASN A 22 -7.89 -8.32 -10.14
C ASN A 22 -6.68 -7.44 -9.88
N VAL A 23 -6.37 -7.21 -8.60
CA VAL A 23 -5.20 -6.45 -8.18
C VAL A 23 -4.26 -7.34 -7.38
N SER A 24 -2.99 -7.34 -7.73
CA SER A 24 -1.94 -8.02 -6.98
C SER A 24 -0.78 -7.07 -6.73
N GLY A 25 -0.16 -7.15 -5.57
CA GLY A 25 1.01 -6.37 -5.21
C GLY A 25 2.22 -7.25 -4.94
N HIS A 26 3.40 -6.69 -5.16
CA HIS A 26 4.68 -7.32 -4.91
C HIS A 26 5.63 -6.34 -4.24
N ILE A 27 6.36 -6.79 -3.22
CA ILE A 27 7.39 -6.02 -2.52
C ILE A 27 8.73 -6.65 -2.83
N LEU A 28 9.65 -5.82 -3.33
CA LEU A 28 11.04 -6.16 -3.55
C LEU A 28 11.91 -5.12 -2.85
N ILE A 29 12.72 -5.57 -1.88
CA ILE A 29 13.70 -4.73 -1.19
C ILE A 29 15.08 -5.28 -1.55
N ARG A 30 15.95 -4.39 -2.02
CA ARG A 30 17.33 -4.72 -2.38
C ARG A 30 18.29 -3.74 -1.72
N ASP A 31 19.44 -4.26 -1.36
CA ASP A 31 20.59 -3.41 -1.10
C ASP A 31 21.01 -2.72 -2.40
N LYS A 32 21.20 -1.40 -2.36
CA LYS A 32 21.48 -0.60 -3.56
C LYS A 32 22.90 -0.78 -4.07
N GLU A 33 23.84 -1.04 -3.18
CA GLU A 33 25.27 -1.14 -3.50
C GLU A 33 25.63 -2.55 -3.98
N THR A 34 25.14 -3.57 -3.26
CA THR A 34 25.45 -4.97 -3.56
C THR A 34 24.47 -5.61 -4.53
N GLY A 35 23.25 -5.08 -4.64
CA GLY A 35 22.15 -5.67 -5.40
C GLY A 35 21.50 -6.87 -4.71
N GLU A 36 21.91 -7.20 -3.47
CA GLU A 36 21.34 -8.31 -2.71
C GLU A 36 19.84 -8.13 -2.47
N GLU A 37 19.07 -9.18 -2.70
CA GLU A 37 17.63 -9.20 -2.42
C GLU A 37 17.40 -9.50 -0.93
N LEU A 38 16.93 -8.50 -0.19
CA LEU A 38 16.62 -8.63 1.24
C LEU A 38 15.19 -9.13 1.46
N VAL A 39 14.24 -8.67 0.63
CA VAL A 39 12.83 -9.08 0.67
C VAL A 39 12.30 -9.24 -0.75
N ASN A 40 11.61 -10.35 -1.00
CA ASN A 40 10.94 -10.62 -2.27
C ASN A 40 9.67 -11.42 -2.00
N LYS A 41 8.53 -10.73 -1.87
CA LYS A 41 7.27 -11.36 -1.49
C LYS A 41 6.04 -10.65 -2.03
N ARG A 42 4.90 -11.33 -2.00
CA ARG A 42 3.59 -10.71 -2.31
C ARG A 42 3.24 -9.68 -1.24
N ASN A 43 2.67 -8.57 -1.70
CA ASN A 43 2.11 -7.56 -0.83
C ASN A 43 0.68 -7.94 -0.41
N ALA A 44 0.29 -7.58 0.80
CA ALA A 44 -1.10 -7.58 1.23
C ALA A 44 -1.76 -6.25 0.83
N ILE A 45 -2.96 -6.32 0.26
CA ILE A 45 -3.71 -5.14 -0.19
C ILE A 45 -4.97 -5.04 0.66
N HIS A 46 -5.19 -3.87 1.28
CA HIS A 46 -6.44 -3.54 1.93
C HIS A 46 -7.43 -3.02 0.89
N TYR A 47 -8.51 -3.76 0.63
CA TYR A 47 -9.46 -3.43 -0.44
C TYR A 47 -10.19 -2.10 -0.21
N GLY A 48 -10.54 -1.78 1.03
CA GLY A 48 -11.16 -0.50 1.39
C GLY A 48 -10.26 0.69 1.05
N ASN A 49 -8.96 0.62 1.37
CA ASN A 49 -8.00 1.66 1.01
C ASN A 49 -7.85 1.79 -0.51
N LEU A 50 -7.81 0.67 -1.22
CA LEU A 50 -7.74 0.66 -2.69
C LEU A 50 -9.00 1.26 -3.31
N GLY A 51 -10.18 0.89 -2.83
CA GLY A 51 -11.45 1.45 -3.27
C GLY A 51 -11.53 2.96 -3.04
N ALA A 52 -11.10 3.43 -1.87
CA ALA A 52 -11.02 4.86 -1.54
C ALA A 52 -10.05 5.61 -2.47
N LEU A 53 -8.90 5.02 -2.79
CA LEU A 53 -7.92 5.59 -3.72
C LEU A 53 -8.51 5.75 -5.13
N ILE A 54 -9.19 4.72 -5.64
CA ILE A 54 -9.83 4.76 -6.96
C ILE A 54 -10.93 5.81 -6.99
N ALA A 55 -11.82 5.84 -5.98
CA ALA A 55 -12.91 6.79 -5.90
C ALA A 55 -12.39 8.24 -5.83
N ALA A 56 -11.34 8.48 -5.05
CA ALA A 56 -10.71 9.79 -4.94
C ALA A 56 -10.04 10.24 -6.25
N GLY A 57 -9.41 9.31 -6.96
CA GLY A 57 -8.86 9.56 -8.29
C GLY A 57 -9.94 9.98 -9.29
N LEU A 58 -11.09 9.30 -9.29
CA LEU A 58 -12.23 9.65 -10.14
C LEU A 58 -12.85 11.02 -9.78
N GLN A 59 -12.76 11.43 -8.50
CA GLN A 59 -13.20 12.74 -8.03
C GLN A 59 -12.18 13.86 -8.26
N ASN A 60 -11.03 13.55 -8.85
CA ASN A 60 -9.92 14.49 -9.05
C ASN A 60 -9.41 15.13 -7.73
N GLN A 61 -9.38 14.34 -6.66
CA GLN A 61 -8.87 14.78 -5.36
C GLN A 61 -7.34 14.59 -5.30
N SER A 62 -6.60 15.67 -5.43
CA SER A 62 -5.12 15.64 -5.48
C SER A 62 -4.45 15.18 -4.18
N ASN A 63 -5.15 15.29 -3.04
CA ASN A 63 -4.64 14.87 -1.73
C ASN A 63 -4.94 13.41 -1.36
N LYS A 64 -5.45 12.63 -2.30
CA LYS A 64 -5.80 11.22 -2.11
C LYS A 64 -5.05 10.28 -3.06
N ILE A 65 -4.07 10.80 -3.78
CA ILE A 65 -3.18 9.99 -4.62
C ILE A 65 -2.01 9.46 -3.80
N ILE A 66 -1.35 8.41 -4.26
CA ILE A 66 -0.12 7.92 -3.62
C ILE A 66 0.95 9.02 -3.70
N HIS A 67 1.40 9.48 -2.55
CA HIS A 67 2.39 10.55 -2.42
C HIS A 67 3.63 10.09 -1.66
N PHE A 68 3.45 9.23 -0.65
CA PHE A 68 4.52 8.76 0.21
C PHE A 68 4.62 7.23 0.22
N MET A 69 5.85 6.76 0.42
CA MET A 69 6.11 5.44 0.98
C MET A 69 6.39 5.61 2.47
N ALA A 70 5.60 4.93 3.28
CA ALA A 70 5.64 5.01 4.73
C ALA A 70 6.30 3.75 5.30
N PHE A 71 7.05 3.92 6.35
CA PHE A 71 7.81 2.90 7.07
C PHE A 71 7.44 2.94 8.54
N GLY A 72 7.39 1.78 9.17
CA GLY A 72 7.05 1.68 10.58
C GLY A 72 7.72 0.51 11.27
N ASN A 73 7.58 0.49 12.60
CA ASN A 73 8.16 -0.53 13.47
C ASN A 73 7.14 -1.20 14.40
N GLY A 74 5.87 -1.17 14.03
CA GLY A 74 4.77 -1.78 14.79
C GLY A 74 4.34 -3.15 14.27
N GLY A 75 4.92 -3.63 13.17
CA GLY A 75 4.52 -4.87 12.48
C GLY A 75 5.03 -6.15 13.14
N SER A 76 5.89 -6.06 14.15
CA SER A 76 6.39 -7.22 14.88
C SER A 76 6.37 -7.04 16.39
N SER A 77 6.60 -8.12 17.10
CA SER A 77 6.86 -8.17 18.55
C SER A 77 7.88 -9.25 18.85
N VAL A 78 8.56 -9.13 20.00
CA VAL A 78 9.51 -10.15 20.46
C VAL A 78 8.86 -10.87 21.63
N ASP A 79 8.81 -12.20 21.57
CA ASP A 79 8.31 -13.02 22.67
C ASP A 79 9.34 -13.17 23.81
N SER A 80 8.94 -13.85 24.87
CA SER A 80 9.82 -14.06 26.04
C SER A 80 11.05 -14.92 25.76
N SER A 81 11.10 -15.62 24.64
CA SER A 81 12.25 -16.41 24.19
C SER A 81 13.22 -15.63 23.29
N GLY A 82 12.87 -14.39 22.93
CA GLY A 82 13.62 -13.57 21.99
C GLY A 82 13.28 -13.83 20.52
N THR A 83 12.21 -14.58 20.25
CA THR A 83 11.75 -14.86 18.88
C THR A 83 10.93 -13.68 18.36
N VAL A 84 11.23 -13.23 17.13
CA VAL A 84 10.45 -12.18 16.45
C VAL A 84 9.18 -12.79 15.86
N LEU A 85 8.04 -12.25 16.26
CA LEU A 85 6.71 -12.64 15.78
C LEU A 85 6.14 -11.50 14.92
N TYR A 86 5.87 -11.76 13.65
CA TYR A 86 5.28 -10.77 12.75
C TYR A 86 3.75 -10.78 12.87
N LYS A 87 3.18 -9.60 12.97
CA LYS A 87 1.73 -9.41 12.91
C LYS A 87 1.23 -9.66 11.48
N ALA A 88 0.03 -10.20 11.37
CA ALA A 88 -0.65 -10.25 10.08
C ALA A 88 -0.93 -8.82 9.58
N PRO A 89 -0.75 -8.55 8.27
CA PRO A 89 -1.15 -7.27 7.71
C PRO A 89 -2.62 -6.98 7.99
N ASN A 90 -2.94 -5.74 8.35
CA ASN A 90 -4.32 -5.34 8.58
C ASN A 90 -5.06 -5.19 7.24
N THR A 91 -5.65 -6.27 6.77
CA THR A 91 -6.41 -6.33 5.51
C THR A 91 -7.89 -6.64 5.73
N SER A 92 -8.32 -6.75 7.00
CA SER A 92 -9.70 -7.11 7.33
C SER A 92 -10.62 -5.90 7.28
N GLU A 93 -11.56 -5.92 6.34
CA GLU A 93 -12.61 -4.89 6.21
C GLU A 93 -13.66 -4.95 7.34
N SER A 94 -13.71 -6.04 8.10
CA SER A 94 -14.71 -6.24 9.14
C SER A 94 -14.48 -5.37 10.38
N THR A 95 -13.26 -4.93 10.60
CA THR A 95 -12.88 -4.17 11.81
C THR A 95 -12.48 -2.73 11.50
N GLU A 96 -11.92 -2.48 10.32
CA GLU A 96 -11.43 -1.16 9.93
C GLU A 96 -11.77 -0.90 8.45
N PRO A 97 -12.57 0.13 8.15
CA PRO A 97 -12.88 0.51 6.77
C PRO A 97 -11.64 1.00 5.99
N THR A 98 -10.63 1.50 6.72
CA THR A 98 -9.32 1.88 6.20
C THR A 98 -8.23 1.34 7.11
N ALA A 99 -7.13 0.86 6.54
CA ALA A 99 -5.99 0.40 7.32
C ALA A 99 -4.80 1.35 7.19
N SER A 100 -4.05 1.50 8.28
CA SER A 100 -2.78 2.19 8.35
C SER A 100 -1.69 1.24 8.85
N LEU A 101 -0.44 1.68 8.85
CA LEU A 101 0.63 1.00 9.55
C LEU A 101 0.31 0.94 11.05
N PHE A 102 0.81 -0.08 11.75
CA PHE A 102 0.64 -0.21 13.20
C PHE A 102 1.35 0.91 13.95
N ASN A 103 2.55 1.28 13.50
CA ASN A 103 3.31 2.40 14.06
C ASN A 103 4.21 3.03 12.99
N GLU A 104 3.69 4.02 12.26
CA GLU A 104 4.48 4.76 11.28
C GLU A 104 5.53 5.63 11.99
N THR A 105 6.81 5.48 11.62
CA THR A 105 7.93 6.23 12.19
C THR A 105 8.65 7.11 11.18
N PHE A 106 8.52 6.79 9.89
CA PHE A 106 9.15 7.54 8.81
C PHE A 106 8.33 7.48 7.54
N SER A 107 8.38 8.53 6.72
CA SER A 107 7.81 8.50 5.38
C SER A 107 8.67 9.29 4.40
N LYS A 108 8.71 8.82 3.17
CA LYS A 108 9.47 9.45 2.08
C LYS A 108 8.58 9.71 0.87
N VAL A 109 8.75 10.89 0.27
CA VAL A 109 8.01 11.27 -0.92
C VAL A 109 8.44 10.40 -2.09
N VAL A 110 7.46 9.83 -2.80
CA VAL A 110 7.66 9.06 -4.04
C VAL A 110 6.92 9.66 -5.23
N SER A 111 6.02 10.62 -4.98
CA SER A 111 5.28 11.31 -6.03
C SER A 111 6.20 12.18 -6.88
N SER A 112 6.19 11.97 -8.20
CA SER A 112 6.95 12.76 -9.16
C SER A 112 6.45 14.21 -9.30
N THR A 113 5.26 14.52 -8.79
CA THR A 113 4.67 15.87 -8.82
C THR A 113 5.14 16.75 -7.66
N SER A 114 5.82 16.20 -6.67
CA SER A 114 6.35 16.96 -5.55
C SER A 114 7.67 17.64 -5.93
N ALA A 115 7.77 18.94 -5.73
CA ALA A 115 8.98 19.73 -5.98
C ALA A 115 10.18 19.31 -5.11
N ASN A 116 9.92 18.66 -3.98
CA ASN A 116 10.93 18.20 -3.03
C ASN A 116 11.34 16.74 -3.23
N ASN A 117 10.86 16.08 -4.29
CA ASN A 117 11.19 14.69 -4.54
C ASN A 117 12.46 14.56 -5.39
N ASP A 118 13.35 13.68 -4.96
CA ASP A 118 14.45 13.17 -5.79
C ASP A 118 13.89 12.10 -6.75
N THR A 119 13.42 12.53 -7.91
CA THR A 119 12.80 11.66 -8.91
C THR A 119 13.76 10.66 -9.55
N ALA A 120 15.07 10.82 -9.37
CA ALA A 120 16.05 9.84 -9.84
C ALA A 120 16.00 8.55 -8.99
N ASN A 121 15.75 8.70 -7.68
CA ASN A 121 15.77 7.62 -6.71
C ASN A 121 14.37 7.24 -6.19
N ASN A 122 13.40 8.16 -6.30
CA ASN A 122 12.05 7.96 -5.79
C ASN A 122 11.04 8.33 -6.88
N LYS A 123 10.23 7.37 -7.32
CA LYS A 123 9.33 7.61 -8.45
C LYS A 123 8.19 6.62 -8.51
N ILE A 124 7.15 7.02 -9.22
CA ILE A 124 6.03 6.19 -9.61
C ILE A 124 6.04 6.08 -11.13
N GLU A 125 6.11 4.86 -11.64
CA GLU A 125 6.16 4.55 -13.07
C GLU A 125 4.93 3.71 -13.44
N LEU A 126 4.28 4.08 -14.52
CA LEU A 126 3.15 3.35 -15.08
C LEU A 126 3.59 2.66 -16.35
N SER A 127 3.27 1.37 -16.48
CA SER A 127 3.41 0.62 -17.72
C SER A 127 2.15 -0.19 -18.00
N SER A 128 1.77 -0.31 -19.27
CA SER A 128 0.57 -1.02 -19.68
C SER A 128 0.88 -2.02 -20.75
N GLY A 129 0.35 -3.22 -20.60
CA GLY A 129 0.31 -4.25 -21.63
C GLY A 129 -1.10 -4.39 -22.21
N THR A 130 -1.34 -5.47 -22.95
CA THR A 130 -2.63 -5.70 -23.59
C THR A 130 -3.76 -5.94 -22.58
N ASN A 131 -3.46 -6.64 -21.46
CA ASN A 131 -4.46 -7.09 -20.48
C ASN A 131 -4.11 -6.67 -19.05
N TYR A 132 -3.13 -5.82 -18.85
CA TYR A 132 -2.70 -5.39 -17.52
C TYR A 132 -2.15 -3.96 -17.54
N THR A 133 -2.12 -3.37 -16.37
CA THR A 133 -1.44 -2.12 -16.09
C THR A 133 -0.65 -2.30 -14.80
N ASP A 134 0.66 -2.05 -14.87
CA ASP A 134 1.55 -2.11 -13.73
C ASP A 134 1.84 -0.71 -13.20
N LEU A 135 1.76 -0.55 -11.90
CA LEU A 135 2.22 0.62 -11.17
C LEU A 135 3.46 0.22 -10.35
N LYS A 136 4.63 0.69 -10.80
CA LYS A 136 5.89 0.47 -10.08
C LYS A 136 6.25 1.69 -9.26
N ILE A 137 6.39 1.49 -7.96
CA ILE A 137 6.76 2.54 -7.01
C ILE A 137 8.14 2.21 -6.48
N THR A 138 9.08 3.12 -6.72
CA THR A 138 10.47 3.00 -6.26
C THR A 138 10.74 4.03 -5.18
N CYS A 139 11.34 3.60 -4.09
CA CYS A 139 11.83 4.44 -3.00
C CYS A 139 13.22 3.96 -2.60
N THR A 140 14.16 4.88 -2.50
CA THR A 140 15.52 4.61 -2.03
C THR A 140 15.74 5.30 -0.71
N LEU A 141 16.17 4.56 0.31
CA LEU A 141 16.63 5.10 1.58
C LEU A 141 18.17 5.19 1.54
N GLY A 142 18.70 6.34 1.95
CA GLY A 142 20.12 6.53 2.18
C GLY A 142 20.52 6.05 3.58
N LEU A 143 21.81 5.92 3.83
CA LEU A 143 22.36 5.51 5.13
C LEU A 143 21.99 6.45 6.29
N SER A 144 21.69 7.72 5.99
CA SER A 144 21.24 8.71 6.98
C SER A 144 19.74 8.90 7.04
N GLU A 145 18.95 7.98 6.46
CA GLU A 145 17.50 8.08 6.43
C GLU A 145 16.82 6.91 7.17
N PRO A 146 16.08 7.19 8.26
CA PRO A 146 15.86 8.51 8.89
C PRO A 146 17.14 9.06 9.54
N SER A 147 17.18 10.39 9.76
CA SER A 147 18.32 11.02 10.40
C SER A 147 18.58 10.43 11.79
N GLY A 148 19.86 10.16 12.09
CA GLY A 148 20.25 9.49 13.34
C GLY A 148 20.33 7.96 13.23
N GLN A 149 20.22 7.40 12.04
CA GLN A 149 20.32 5.95 11.80
C GLN A 149 21.71 5.40 12.18
N GLU A 150 22.76 6.22 12.11
CA GLU A 150 24.11 5.87 12.56
C GLU A 150 24.18 5.51 14.04
N ASN A 151 23.23 5.98 14.84
CA ASN A 151 23.16 5.62 16.26
C ASN A 151 22.53 4.24 16.49
N PHE A 152 21.97 3.63 15.46
CA PHE A 152 21.31 2.34 15.54
C PHE A 152 22.28 1.19 15.82
N ASP A 153 23.46 1.20 15.22
CA ASP A 153 24.48 0.16 15.41
C ASP A 153 24.93 0.02 16.87
N THR A 154 24.63 1.01 17.70
CA THR A 154 24.93 0.99 19.14
C THR A 154 23.71 0.70 20.00
N ALA A 155 22.50 0.64 19.42
CA ALA A 155 21.26 0.43 20.15
C ALA A 155 21.06 -1.05 20.49
N THR A 156 20.83 -1.34 21.75
CA THR A 156 20.60 -2.70 22.25
C THR A 156 19.13 -3.09 22.26
N ASN A 157 18.23 -2.21 21.85
CA ASN A 157 16.79 -2.47 21.81
C ASN A 157 16.26 -2.42 20.38
N GLN A 158 15.39 -3.36 20.05
CA GLN A 158 14.72 -3.44 18.74
C GLN A 158 13.50 -2.49 18.63
N ASN A 159 13.20 -1.72 19.65
CA ASN A 159 12.14 -0.71 19.66
C ASN A 159 12.60 0.66 19.10
N SER A 160 13.73 0.70 18.43
CA SER A 160 14.28 1.89 17.80
C SER A 160 13.41 2.32 16.60
N ASN A 161 13.23 3.63 16.40
CA ASN A 161 12.55 4.20 15.26
C ASN A 161 13.25 3.94 13.91
N TYR A 162 14.42 3.32 13.93
CA TYR A 162 15.27 3.06 12.77
C TYR A 162 15.13 1.64 12.21
N ILE A 163 14.44 0.75 12.93
CA ILE A 163 14.09 -0.57 12.41
C ILE A 163 12.72 -0.48 11.75
N PHE A 164 12.64 -0.96 10.52
CA PHE A 164 11.39 -1.04 9.79
C PHE A 164 10.98 -2.50 9.63
N ASP A 165 9.83 -2.86 10.15
CA ASP A 165 9.20 -4.17 10.01
C ASP A 165 7.83 -4.11 9.32
N GLU A 166 7.42 -2.91 8.94
CA GLU A 166 6.22 -2.66 8.15
C GLU A 166 6.43 -1.56 7.11
N LEU A 167 5.68 -1.66 6.02
CA LEU A 167 5.76 -0.77 4.87
C LEU A 167 4.36 -0.52 4.33
N GLY A 168 4.08 0.72 3.91
CA GLY A 168 2.80 1.09 3.31
C GLY A 168 2.93 2.23 2.31
N LEU A 169 1.86 2.43 1.54
CA LEU A 169 1.70 3.56 0.63
C LEU A 169 0.61 4.47 1.16
N LYS A 170 0.82 5.79 1.11
CA LYS A 170 -0.19 6.76 1.54
C LYS A 170 -0.21 8.01 0.67
N GLY A 171 -1.37 8.68 0.69
CA GLY A 171 -1.60 10.00 0.06
C GLY A 171 -1.56 11.15 1.05
#